data_5850c3116020a1be3c209e5f483ca540
#
_entry.id   5850c3116020a1be3c209e5f483ca540
#
_cell.length_a   1.000
_cell.length_b   1.000
_cell.length_c   1.000
_cell.angle_alpha   90.00
_cell.angle_beta   90.00
_cell.angle_gamma   90.00
#
_symmetry.space_group_name_H-M   'P 1'
#
loop_
_entity.id
_entity.type
_entity.pdbx_description
1 polymer ?
#
loop_
_entity_poly.entity_id
_entity_poly.type
_entity_poly.pdbx_seq_one_letter_code
_entity_poly.pdbx_strand_id
1 'polypeptide(L)'
;MKRLVFVLGTVAAFALVLYAGGRLHQWRQAEAEDLLRKTHTLAGVVKRFPDFRSEILGLERRVWVYLPPMYGKEPERRFPVLYMHDGQNVFDGATAFIAGKEWEADEAAERLIEEGRIEPLIIVAIDNGGRARADEYLPTAHQGTGGKVHQYARMLVEELKPWVDETFRTRPGREDTGIAGSSFGAVASLWIGLTHAEVFGKIAALSTSARWDDEQIVRFVAALPGRPETLVWTDVGTGEGPGQVEGARRMRDALVAKGWEEGRDLVYLEAEGEPHNEVAWSKRLPAILEFLFPSRAEASPSDDDVDD
;
A
#
# COMPACT_ATOMS: atom_id res chain seq x y z
N MET A 1 35.67 25.00 -49.75
CA MET A 1 34.22 25.17 -49.68
C MET A 1 33.43 23.84 -49.81
N LYS A 2 33.61 23.05 -50.90
CA LYS A 2 32.79 21.82 -51.14
C LYS A 2 32.90 20.74 -50.02
N ARG A 3 34.05 20.55 -49.36
CA ARG A 3 34.21 19.60 -48.24
C ARG A 3 33.51 20.03 -46.96
N LEU A 4 33.43 21.34 -46.66
CA LEU A 4 32.76 21.88 -45.48
C LEU A 4 31.24 21.74 -45.60
N VAL A 5 30.68 21.97 -46.78
CA VAL A 5 29.24 21.84 -47.04
C VAL A 5 28.81 20.38 -46.93
N PHE A 6 29.66 19.42 -47.37
CA PHE A 6 29.35 18.00 -47.25
C PHE A 6 29.36 17.51 -45.79
N VAL A 7 30.29 17.97 -44.97
CA VAL A 7 30.35 17.63 -43.52
C VAL A 7 29.17 18.23 -42.79
N LEU A 8 28.78 19.48 -43.04
CA LEU A 8 27.62 20.11 -42.45
C LEU A 8 26.31 19.39 -42.84
N GLY A 9 26.18 18.95 -44.09
CA GLY A 9 25.02 18.19 -44.55
C GLY A 9 24.88 16.81 -43.89
N THR A 10 25.98 16.11 -43.67
CA THR A 10 25.98 14.80 -43.00
C THR A 10 25.66 14.93 -41.51
N VAL A 11 26.18 15.94 -40.82
CA VAL A 11 25.85 16.23 -39.41
C VAL A 11 24.39 16.61 -39.24
N ALA A 12 23.83 17.44 -40.12
CA ALA A 12 22.41 17.82 -40.09
C ALA A 12 21.49 16.61 -40.35
N ALA A 13 21.86 15.74 -41.32
CA ALA A 13 21.09 14.52 -41.61
C ALA A 13 21.10 13.55 -40.39
N PHE A 14 22.25 13.38 -39.74
CA PHE A 14 22.40 12.53 -38.57
C PHE A 14 21.58 13.10 -37.36
N ALA A 15 21.64 14.40 -37.15
CA ALA A 15 20.83 15.07 -36.10
C ALA A 15 19.32 14.91 -36.37
N LEU A 16 18.90 14.99 -37.64
CA LEU A 16 17.49 14.79 -38.03
C LEU A 16 17.02 13.35 -37.79
N VAL A 17 17.88 12.36 -38.06
CA VAL A 17 17.58 10.94 -37.80
C VAL A 17 17.48 10.67 -36.30
N LEU A 18 18.36 11.23 -35.47
CA LEU A 18 18.30 11.12 -34.04
C LEU A 18 17.03 11.80 -33.46
N TYR A 19 16.69 12.99 -33.95
CA TYR A 19 15.48 13.70 -33.57
C TYR A 19 14.21 12.93 -33.96
N ALA A 20 14.15 12.43 -35.21
CA ALA A 20 13.02 11.64 -35.68
C ALA A 20 12.89 10.31 -34.90
N GLY A 21 14.01 9.65 -34.61
CA GLY A 21 14.08 8.43 -33.81
C GLY A 21 13.57 8.70 -32.38
N GLY A 22 14.00 9.78 -31.73
CA GLY A 22 13.51 10.21 -30.42
C GLY A 22 12.01 10.50 -30.39
N ARG A 23 11.51 11.20 -31.41
CA ARG A 23 10.05 11.48 -31.55
C ARG A 23 9.23 10.22 -31.77
N LEU A 24 9.70 9.29 -32.59
CA LEU A 24 9.02 8.01 -32.82
C LEU A 24 9.01 7.15 -31.53
N HIS A 25 10.11 7.15 -30.79
CA HIS A 25 10.18 6.44 -29.52
C HIS A 25 9.18 7.01 -28.50
N GLN A 26 9.14 8.35 -28.33
CA GLN A 26 8.18 9.02 -27.45
C GLN A 26 6.73 8.75 -27.88
N TRP A 27 6.44 8.77 -29.17
CA TRP A 27 5.10 8.47 -29.69
C TRP A 27 4.69 7.03 -29.37
N ARG A 28 5.56 6.04 -29.58
CA ARG A 28 5.30 4.64 -29.24
C ARG A 28 5.10 4.43 -27.75
N GLN A 29 5.85 5.13 -26.91
CA GLN A 29 5.67 5.07 -25.46
C GLN A 29 4.30 5.65 -25.06
N ALA A 30 3.91 6.79 -25.62
CA ALA A 30 2.62 7.39 -25.33
C ALA A 30 1.44 6.51 -25.79
N GLU A 31 1.57 5.85 -26.96
CA GLU A 31 0.55 4.93 -27.47
C GLU A 31 0.44 3.67 -26.59
N ALA A 32 1.58 3.13 -26.15
CA ALA A 32 1.61 1.98 -25.23
C ALA A 32 0.99 2.35 -23.87
N GLU A 33 1.31 3.53 -23.34
CA GLU A 33 0.70 4.02 -22.10
C GLU A 33 -0.81 4.22 -22.23
N ASP A 34 -1.28 4.81 -23.34
CA ASP A 34 -2.71 4.97 -23.62
C ASP A 34 -3.44 3.63 -23.72
N LEU A 35 -2.80 2.60 -24.29
CA LEU A 35 -3.34 1.25 -24.33
C LEU A 35 -3.44 0.66 -22.92
N LEU A 36 -2.40 0.78 -22.10
CA LEU A 36 -2.43 0.29 -20.72
C LEU A 36 -3.52 0.96 -19.89
N ARG A 37 -3.74 2.28 -20.06
CA ARG A 37 -4.83 3.00 -19.39
C ARG A 37 -6.23 2.60 -19.83
N LYS A 38 -6.37 1.95 -20.98
CA LYS A 38 -7.64 1.41 -21.49
C LYS A 38 -7.85 -0.06 -21.12
N THR A 39 -6.83 -0.71 -20.59
CA THR A 39 -6.87 -2.14 -20.23
C THR A 39 -7.03 -2.26 -18.71
N HIS A 40 -8.25 -2.53 -18.28
CA HIS A 40 -8.55 -2.82 -16.88
C HIS A 40 -8.03 -4.22 -16.49
N THR A 41 -7.49 -4.33 -15.30
CA THR A 41 -6.88 -5.57 -14.76
C THR A 41 -7.63 -6.15 -13.57
N LEU A 42 -8.75 -5.51 -13.15
CA LEU A 42 -9.55 -5.91 -11.98
C LEU A 42 -9.89 -7.40 -11.94
N ALA A 43 -9.67 -8.03 -10.80
CA ALA A 43 -10.10 -9.39 -10.48
C ALA A 43 -11.22 -9.37 -9.41
N GLY A 44 -12.11 -10.40 -9.46
CA GLY A 44 -13.18 -10.51 -8.49
C GLY A 44 -14.19 -9.36 -8.50
N VAL A 45 -14.64 -8.95 -7.32
CA VAL A 45 -15.65 -7.88 -7.15
C VAL A 45 -15.04 -6.65 -6.53
N VAL A 46 -14.70 -5.67 -7.35
CA VAL A 46 -14.20 -4.37 -6.90
C VAL A 46 -15.27 -3.30 -7.13
N LYS A 47 -15.73 -2.66 -6.05
CA LYS A 47 -16.66 -1.54 -6.10
C LYS A 47 -15.90 -0.22 -6.03
N ARG A 48 -16.37 0.76 -6.80
CA ARG A 48 -15.77 2.10 -6.87
C ARG A 48 -16.74 3.15 -6.37
N PHE A 49 -16.30 3.97 -5.43
CA PHE A 49 -17.01 5.11 -4.86
C PHE A 49 -16.21 6.38 -5.18
N PRO A 50 -16.56 7.10 -6.25
CA PRO A 50 -15.75 8.21 -6.74
C PRO A 50 -15.80 9.43 -5.83
N ASP A 51 -16.88 9.60 -5.06
CA ASP A 51 -17.25 10.84 -4.40
C ASP A 51 -17.39 10.65 -2.87
N PHE A 52 -16.52 9.85 -2.25
CA PHE A 52 -16.47 9.77 -0.78
C PHE A 52 -16.07 11.15 -0.24
N ARG A 53 -17.01 11.82 0.42
CA ARG A 53 -16.82 13.16 0.95
C ARG A 53 -16.26 13.11 2.36
N SER A 54 -15.12 13.76 2.57
CA SER A 54 -14.54 13.99 3.88
C SER A 54 -14.79 15.43 4.31
N GLU A 55 -15.48 15.63 5.42
CA GLU A 55 -15.64 16.94 6.04
C GLU A 55 -14.34 17.38 6.73
N ILE A 56 -13.58 16.44 7.31
CA ILE A 56 -12.28 16.69 7.97
C ILE A 56 -11.25 17.23 6.98
N LEU A 57 -11.17 16.65 5.79
CA LEU A 57 -10.24 17.10 4.74
C LEU A 57 -10.85 18.23 3.88
N GLY A 58 -12.18 18.42 3.92
CA GLY A 58 -12.89 19.41 3.12
C GLY A 58 -12.89 19.11 1.62
N LEU A 59 -12.82 17.82 1.24
CA LEU A 59 -12.72 17.40 -0.16
C LEU A 59 -13.31 16.00 -0.38
N GLU A 60 -13.46 15.62 -1.65
CA GLU A 60 -13.87 14.29 -2.06
C GLU A 60 -12.66 13.42 -2.40
N ARG A 61 -12.80 12.11 -2.10
CA ARG A 61 -11.81 11.08 -2.43
C ARG A 61 -12.49 9.91 -3.12
N ARG A 62 -11.79 9.30 -4.05
CA ARG A 62 -12.21 8.01 -4.56
C ARG A 62 -11.80 6.92 -3.58
N VAL A 63 -12.77 6.04 -3.29
CA VAL A 63 -12.58 4.84 -2.49
C VAL A 63 -12.91 3.63 -3.34
N TRP A 64 -12.11 2.59 -3.25
CA TRP A 64 -12.29 1.31 -3.88
C TRP A 64 -12.49 0.26 -2.81
N VAL A 65 -13.38 -0.70 -3.04
CA VAL A 65 -13.66 -1.76 -2.08
C VAL A 65 -13.69 -3.08 -2.83
N TYR A 66 -12.70 -3.93 -2.59
CA TYR A 66 -12.71 -5.32 -2.99
C TYR A 66 -13.53 -6.14 -1.99
N LEU A 67 -14.39 -7.01 -2.51
CA LEU A 67 -15.23 -7.92 -1.74
C LEU A 67 -14.86 -9.37 -2.05
N PRO A 68 -14.61 -10.22 -1.04
CA PRO A 68 -14.17 -11.60 -1.25
C PRO A 68 -15.26 -12.46 -1.91
N PRO A 69 -14.90 -13.58 -2.58
CA PRO A 69 -15.85 -14.42 -3.33
C PRO A 69 -17.07 -14.90 -2.53
N MET A 70 -16.91 -15.06 -1.20
CA MET A 70 -17.98 -15.48 -0.30
C MET A 70 -18.96 -14.36 0.04
N TYR A 71 -18.61 -13.11 -0.22
CA TYR A 71 -19.43 -11.97 0.19
C TYR A 71 -20.88 -12.03 -0.34
N GLY A 72 -21.07 -12.46 -1.59
CA GLY A 72 -22.39 -12.64 -2.18
C GLY A 72 -23.09 -13.95 -1.82
N LYS A 73 -22.35 -14.95 -1.33
CA LYS A 73 -22.86 -16.31 -1.08
C LYS A 73 -23.23 -16.55 0.39
N GLU A 74 -22.58 -15.85 1.32
CA GLU A 74 -22.73 -16.01 2.78
C GLU A 74 -23.23 -14.69 3.37
N PRO A 75 -24.55 -14.42 3.38
CA PRO A 75 -25.10 -13.09 3.73
C PRO A 75 -24.89 -12.69 5.20
N GLU A 76 -24.72 -13.66 6.09
CA GLU A 76 -24.52 -13.40 7.52
C GLU A 76 -23.03 -13.27 7.91
N ARG A 77 -22.14 -13.69 7.02
CA ARG A 77 -20.70 -13.65 7.29
C ARG A 77 -20.17 -12.23 7.31
N ARG A 78 -19.33 -11.93 8.31
CA ARG A 78 -18.58 -10.67 8.45
C ARG A 78 -17.11 -10.93 8.24
N PHE A 79 -16.41 -9.93 7.71
CA PHE A 79 -15.04 -10.05 7.19
C PHE A 79 -14.10 -9.06 7.86
N PRO A 80 -12.82 -9.41 8.06
CA PRO A 80 -11.79 -8.45 8.44
C PRO A 80 -11.57 -7.46 7.31
N VAL A 81 -10.95 -6.33 7.62
CA VAL A 81 -10.73 -5.24 6.67
C VAL A 81 -9.27 -4.82 6.64
N LEU A 82 -8.69 -4.72 5.45
CA LEU A 82 -7.40 -4.08 5.20
C LEU A 82 -7.62 -2.73 4.51
N TYR A 83 -7.20 -1.64 5.14
CA TYR A 83 -7.18 -0.30 4.54
C TYR A 83 -5.84 -0.08 3.85
N MET A 84 -5.84 0.32 2.57
CA MET A 84 -4.63 0.56 1.79
C MET A 84 -4.57 2.00 1.28
N HIS A 85 -3.41 2.61 1.45
CA HIS A 85 -3.12 3.93 0.89
C HIS A 85 -2.85 3.85 -0.62
N ASP A 86 -2.87 5.00 -1.29
CA ASP A 86 -2.60 5.12 -2.74
C ASP A 86 -3.53 4.25 -3.60
N GLY A 87 -4.83 4.32 -3.31
CA GLY A 87 -5.89 3.45 -3.85
C GLY A 87 -5.91 3.33 -5.36
N GLN A 88 -5.49 4.37 -6.09
CA GLN A 88 -5.38 4.35 -7.55
C GLN A 88 -4.39 3.31 -8.07
N ASN A 89 -3.47 2.81 -7.22
CA ASN A 89 -2.45 1.82 -7.57
C ASN A 89 -2.76 0.39 -7.06
N VAL A 90 -3.88 0.18 -6.36
CA VAL A 90 -4.09 -1.05 -5.58
C VAL A 90 -4.67 -2.19 -6.41
N PHE A 91 -5.65 -1.90 -7.30
CA PHE A 91 -6.45 -2.91 -7.97
C PHE A 91 -6.45 -2.85 -9.50
N ASP A 92 -6.03 -1.75 -10.12
CA ASP A 92 -6.27 -1.55 -11.54
C ASP A 92 -5.11 -0.79 -12.20
N GLY A 93 -4.36 -1.49 -13.02
CA GLY A 93 -3.25 -0.92 -13.79
C GLY A 93 -3.66 0.25 -14.69
N ALA A 94 -4.93 0.31 -15.11
CA ALA A 94 -5.43 1.43 -15.91
C ALA A 94 -5.50 2.74 -15.11
N THR A 95 -5.69 2.67 -13.80
CA THR A 95 -5.79 3.85 -12.91
C THR A 95 -4.48 4.16 -12.18
N ALA A 96 -3.54 3.23 -12.20
CA ALA A 96 -2.27 3.36 -11.50
C ALA A 96 -1.48 4.61 -11.93
N PHE A 97 -0.72 5.19 -11.00
CA PHE A 97 0.13 6.36 -11.26
C PHE A 97 1.07 6.12 -12.43
N ILE A 98 1.71 4.94 -12.48
CA ILE A 98 2.42 4.43 -13.65
C ILE A 98 1.52 3.39 -14.30
N ALA A 99 0.99 3.68 -15.50
CA ALA A 99 0.07 2.82 -16.20
C ALA A 99 0.58 1.37 -16.29
N GLY A 100 -0.27 0.41 -15.94
CA GLY A 100 0.05 -1.02 -15.92
C GLY A 100 0.96 -1.46 -14.77
N LYS A 101 1.21 -0.60 -13.77
CA LYS A 101 1.96 -0.96 -12.56
C LYS A 101 1.10 -0.75 -11.32
N GLU A 102 0.63 -1.83 -10.77
CA GLU A 102 -0.24 -1.86 -9.61
C GLU A 102 0.22 -2.88 -8.58
N TRP A 103 -0.54 -2.97 -7.47
CA TRP A 103 -0.26 -3.92 -6.39
C TRP A 103 -0.87 -5.30 -6.62
N GLU A 104 -1.78 -5.46 -7.59
CA GLU A 104 -2.50 -6.72 -7.86
C GLU A 104 -3.14 -7.28 -6.58
N ALA A 105 -3.77 -6.41 -5.78
CA ALA A 105 -4.22 -6.79 -4.44
C ALA A 105 -5.48 -7.67 -4.48
N ASP A 106 -6.35 -7.46 -5.44
CA ASP A 106 -7.53 -8.27 -5.69
C ASP A 106 -7.15 -9.65 -6.25
N GLU A 107 -6.21 -9.74 -7.20
CA GLU A 107 -5.70 -11.03 -7.70
C GLU A 107 -5.01 -11.83 -6.59
N ALA A 108 -4.20 -11.16 -5.77
CA ALA A 108 -3.53 -11.82 -4.66
C ALA A 108 -4.54 -12.33 -3.63
N ALA A 109 -5.55 -11.53 -3.28
CA ALA A 109 -6.59 -11.92 -2.34
C ALA A 109 -7.45 -13.07 -2.88
N GLU A 110 -7.96 -12.97 -4.13
CA GLU A 110 -8.74 -14.04 -4.77
C GLU A 110 -8.00 -15.37 -4.71
N ARG A 111 -6.76 -15.39 -5.18
CA ARG A 111 -5.93 -16.59 -5.22
C ARG A 111 -5.66 -17.17 -3.83
N LEU A 112 -5.26 -16.35 -2.86
CA LEU A 112 -4.92 -16.83 -1.52
C LEU A 112 -6.16 -17.33 -0.76
N ILE A 113 -7.32 -16.70 -0.97
CA ILE A 113 -8.61 -17.15 -0.43
C ILE A 113 -9.00 -18.49 -1.04
N GLU A 114 -8.87 -18.64 -2.37
CA GLU A 114 -9.18 -19.90 -3.06
C GLU A 114 -8.27 -21.04 -2.61
N GLU A 115 -6.99 -20.75 -2.40
CA GLU A 115 -6.00 -21.69 -1.86
C GLU A 115 -6.18 -22.00 -0.35
N GLY A 116 -7.08 -21.29 0.35
CA GLY A 116 -7.30 -21.44 1.79
C GLY A 116 -6.13 -20.99 2.67
N ARG A 117 -5.25 -20.13 2.15
CA ARG A 117 -4.05 -19.64 2.85
C ARG A 117 -4.33 -18.42 3.73
N ILE A 118 -5.34 -17.64 3.38
CA ILE A 118 -5.82 -16.51 4.18
C ILE A 118 -7.31 -16.64 4.46
N GLU A 119 -7.78 -15.99 5.50
CA GLU A 119 -9.21 -15.81 5.68
C GLU A 119 -9.74 -14.78 4.66
N PRO A 120 -10.97 -14.97 4.14
CA PRO A 120 -11.60 -13.99 3.27
C PRO A 120 -11.70 -12.62 3.93
N LEU A 121 -11.22 -11.57 3.24
CA LEU A 121 -11.19 -10.21 3.76
C LEU A 121 -11.74 -9.20 2.75
N ILE A 122 -12.15 -8.05 3.25
CA ILE A 122 -12.47 -6.86 2.47
C ILE A 122 -11.17 -6.02 2.37
N ILE A 123 -10.85 -5.50 1.19
CA ILE A 123 -9.76 -4.53 1.04
C ILE A 123 -10.38 -3.19 0.64
N VAL A 124 -10.09 -2.15 1.42
CA VAL A 124 -10.54 -0.77 1.18
C VAL A 124 -9.34 0.07 0.79
N ALA A 125 -9.32 0.59 -0.43
CA ALA A 125 -8.24 1.41 -0.92
C ALA A 125 -8.72 2.84 -1.16
N ILE A 126 -7.98 3.82 -0.64
CA ILE A 126 -8.30 5.24 -0.79
C ILE A 126 -7.25 5.93 -1.66
N ASP A 127 -7.71 6.62 -2.71
CA ASP A 127 -6.82 7.40 -3.58
C ASP A 127 -6.09 8.47 -2.77
N ASN A 128 -4.83 8.69 -3.09
CA ASN A 128 -4.06 9.76 -2.45
C ASN A 128 -4.48 11.16 -2.95
N GLY A 129 -4.02 12.19 -2.25
CA GLY A 129 -4.29 13.59 -2.54
C GLY A 129 -3.54 14.17 -3.74
N GLY A 130 -2.92 13.37 -4.59
CA GLY A 130 -2.08 13.87 -5.66
C GLY A 130 -0.95 14.73 -5.11
N ARG A 131 -0.97 16.03 -5.36
CA ARG A 131 0.05 16.98 -4.85
C ARG A 131 0.05 17.09 -3.32
N ALA A 132 -1.08 16.82 -2.66
CA ALA A 132 -1.19 16.84 -1.20
C ALA A 132 -0.75 15.52 -0.54
N ARG A 133 -0.42 14.47 -1.32
CA ARG A 133 -0.06 13.16 -0.79
C ARG A 133 1.00 13.20 0.30
N ALA A 134 2.09 13.92 0.07
CA ALA A 134 3.16 14.03 1.04
C ALA A 134 2.72 14.78 2.31
N ASP A 135 1.93 15.84 2.17
CA ASP A 135 1.36 16.57 3.31
C ASP A 135 0.51 15.65 4.19
N GLU A 136 -0.37 14.86 3.57
CA GLU A 136 -1.31 13.99 4.25
C GLU A 136 -0.65 12.73 4.86
N TYR A 137 0.46 12.25 4.32
CA TYR A 137 1.10 11.00 4.76
C TYR A 137 2.25 11.19 5.75
N LEU A 138 2.79 12.39 5.84
CA LEU A 138 3.97 12.64 6.66
C LEU A 138 3.61 13.37 7.97
N PRO A 139 4.14 12.89 9.12
CA PRO A 139 3.77 13.41 10.43
C PRO A 139 4.36 14.78 10.75
N THR A 140 5.48 15.15 10.16
CA THR A 140 6.13 16.43 10.38
C THR A 140 6.24 17.24 9.10
N ALA A 141 6.19 18.56 9.22
CA ALA A 141 6.49 19.46 8.11
C ALA A 141 7.99 19.64 7.98
N HIS A 142 8.56 19.25 6.86
CA HIS A 142 9.96 19.44 6.51
C HIS A 142 10.08 20.15 5.17
N GLN A 143 10.81 21.27 5.11
CA GLN A 143 11.00 22.07 3.89
C GLN A 143 9.68 22.44 3.18
N GLY A 144 8.62 22.72 3.95
CA GLY A 144 7.31 23.13 3.43
C GLY A 144 6.40 22.00 2.96
N THR A 145 6.76 20.72 3.22
CA THR A 145 5.99 19.53 2.85
C THR A 145 5.75 18.65 4.08
N GLY A 146 4.59 18.03 4.20
CA GLY A 146 4.22 17.14 5.31
C GLY A 146 3.47 17.84 6.44
N GLY A 147 3.28 17.13 7.55
CA GLY A 147 2.71 17.65 8.80
C GLY A 147 1.20 17.52 8.95
N LYS A 148 0.51 16.84 8.03
CA LYS A 148 -0.96 16.70 8.09
C LYS A 148 -1.46 15.27 8.28
N VAL A 149 -0.59 14.32 8.60
CA VAL A 149 -0.99 12.91 8.79
C VAL A 149 -2.08 12.76 9.86
N HIS A 150 -2.09 13.61 10.89
CA HIS A 150 -3.13 13.59 11.93
C HIS A 150 -4.53 13.92 11.39
N GLN A 151 -4.65 14.83 10.41
CA GLN A 151 -5.93 15.13 9.77
C GLN A 151 -6.38 13.95 8.88
N TYR A 152 -5.44 13.37 8.14
CA TYR A 152 -5.69 12.19 7.33
C TYR A 152 -6.07 10.96 8.19
N ALA A 153 -5.38 10.75 9.32
CA ALA A 153 -5.73 9.72 10.28
C ALA A 153 -7.16 9.88 10.83
N ARG A 154 -7.54 11.12 11.22
CA ARG A 154 -8.89 11.39 11.67
C ARG A 154 -9.94 11.10 10.59
N MET A 155 -9.68 11.45 9.34
CA MET A 155 -10.57 11.11 8.24
C MET A 155 -10.74 9.58 8.12
N LEU A 156 -9.65 8.81 8.22
CA LEU A 156 -9.73 7.34 8.18
C LEU A 156 -10.52 6.77 9.35
N VAL A 157 -10.28 7.26 10.57
CA VAL A 157 -10.85 6.71 11.81
C VAL A 157 -12.27 7.21 12.07
N GLU A 158 -12.53 8.51 11.85
CA GLU A 158 -13.79 9.16 12.24
C GLU A 158 -14.82 9.19 11.10
N GLU A 159 -14.39 9.04 9.82
CA GLU A 159 -15.28 9.13 8.66
C GLU A 159 -15.26 7.86 7.81
N LEU A 160 -14.09 7.45 7.27
CA LEU A 160 -14.02 6.34 6.31
C LEU A 160 -14.35 5.00 6.97
N LYS A 161 -13.72 4.67 8.10
CA LYS A 161 -13.96 3.40 8.77
C LYS A 161 -15.42 3.23 9.22
N PRO A 162 -16.06 4.20 9.88
CA PRO A 162 -17.48 4.10 10.22
C PRO A 162 -18.37 3.91 8.99
N TRP A 163 -18.12 4.63 7.90
CA TRP A 163 -18.85 4.46 6.65
C TRP A 163 -18.67 3.05 6.05
N VAL A 164 -17.46 2.50 6.09
CA VAL A 164 -17.19 1.12 5.64
C VAL A 164 -17.93 0.10 6.51
N ASP A 165 -17.88 0.25 7.83
CA ASP A 165 -18.52 -0.66 8.78
C ASP A 165 -20.05 -0.64 8.69
N GLU A 166 -20.64 0.52 8.35
CA GLU A 166 -22.07 0.67 8.10
C GLU A 166 -22.49 0.11 6.73
N THR A 167 -21.64 0.29 5.70
CA THR A 167 -21.99 -0.07 4.32
C THR A 167 -21.72 -1.54 4.01
N PHE A 168 -20.74 -2.14 4.67
CA PHE A 168 -20.28 -3.51 4.41
C PHE A 168 -20.31 -4.38 5.66
N ARG A 169 -20.35 -5.69 5.45
CA ARG A 169 -20.34 -6.67 6.55
C ARG A 169 -18.91 -6.88 7.06
N THR A 170 -18.46 -5.95 7.86
CA THR A 170 -17.13 -5.96 8.47
C THR A 170 -17.15 -6.59 9.88
N ARG A 171 -15.99 -7.04 10.33
CA ARG A 171 -15.67 -7.24 11.74
C ARG A 171 -14.91 -5.98 12.19
N PRO A 172 -15.55 -5.08 12.98
CA PRO A 172 -14.99 -3.75 13.22
C PRO A 172 -13.88 -3.70 14.28
N GLY A 173 -13.60 -4.81 14.95
CA GLY A 173 -12.59 -4.89 16.01
C GLY A 173 -11.17 -4.67 15.48
N ARG A 174 -10.29 -4.16 16.35
CA ARG A 174 -8.91 -3.88 16.00
C ARG A 174 -8.13 -5.10 15.52
N GLU A 175 -8.45 -6.27 16.06
CA GLU A 175 -7.86 -7.56 15.70
C GLU A 175 -8.19 -7.98 14.27
N ASP A 176 -9.24 -7.43 13.70
CA ASP A 176 -9.72 -7.69 12.35
C ASP A 176 -9.49 -6.50 11.39
N THR A 177 -8.84 -5.42 11.88
CA THR A 177 -8.62 -4.19 11.09
C THR A 177 -7.12 -3.98 10.87
N GLY A 178 -6.74 -3.89 9.59
CA GLY A 178 -5.36 -3.62 9.17
C GLY A 178 -5.22 -2.33 8.37
N ILE A 179 -3.99 -1.80 8.33
CA ILE A 179 -3.61 -0.63 7.53
C ILE A 179 -2.30 -0.92 6.80
N ALA A 180 -2.23 -0.58 5.51
CA ALA A 180 -1.08 -0.88 4.67
C ALA A 180 -0.74 0.26 3.70
N GLY A 181 0.55 0.38 3.38
CA GLY A 181 1.03 1.28 2.35
C GLY A 181 2.52 1.18 2.11
N SER A 182 3.00 1.86 1.08
CA SER A 182 4.41 1.87 0.70
C SER A 182 5.01 3.28 0.72
N SER A 183 6.33 3.36 0.86
CA SER A 183 7.05 4.64 0.79
C SER A 183 6.54 5.63 1.86
N PHE A 184 6.00 6.80 1.48
CA PHE A 184 5.30 7.70 2.39
C PHE A 184 4.01 7.09 2.95
N GLY A 185 3.32 6.22 2.18
CA GLY A 185 2.19 5.46 2.68
C GLY A 185 2.56 4.49 3.81
N ALA A 186 3.79 3.94 3.79
CA ALA A 186 4.31 3.14 4.89
C ALA A 186 4.58 3.98 6.14
N VAL A 187 5.08 5.21 5.97
CA VAL A 187 5.21 6.17 7.09
C VAL A 187 3.84 6.46 7.71
N ALA A 188 2.83 6.73 6.86
CA ALA A 188 1.45 6.94 7.31
C ALA A 188 0.90 5.69 8.03
N SER A 189 1.10 4.48 7.47
CA SER A 189 0.62 3.22 8.07
C SER A 189 1.21 2.99 9.45
N LEU A 190 2.53 3.18 9.62
CA LEU A 190 3.18 3.07 10.93
C LEU A 190 2.67 4.12 11.91
N TRP A 191 2.65 5.39 11.49
CA TRP A 191 2.22 6.47 12.37
C TRP A 191 0.76 6.29 12.80
N ILE A 192 -0.15 6.05 11.84
CA ILE A 192 -1.59 5.90 12.10
C ILE A 192 -1.85 4.62 12.92
N GLY A 193 -1.30 3.48 12.49
CA GLY A 193 -1.52 2.21 13.16
C GLY A 193 -1.00 2.18 14.59
N LEU A 194 0.10 2.88 14.88
CA LEU A 194 0.67 2.95 16.23
C LEU A 194 0.03 4.03 17.11
N THR A 195 -0.50 5.12 16.54
CA THR A 195 -1.24 6.15 17.30
C THR A 195 -2.70 5.80 17.52
N HIS A 196 -3.29 4.96 16.66
CA HIS A 196 -4.66 4.48 16.72
C HIS A 196 -4.70 2.94 16.83
N ALA A 197 -3.89 2.38 17.73
CA ALA A 197 -3.80 0.93 17.93
C ALA A 197 -5.08 0.32 18.52
N GLU A 198 -5.97 1.14 19.04
CA GLU A 198 -7.35 0.76 19.43
C GLU A 198 -8.26 0.51 18.21
N VAL A 199 -7.86 0.98 17.02
CA VAL A 199 -8.56 0.80 15.74
C VAL A 199 -7.85 -0.20 14.84
N PHE A 200 -6.52 -0.07 14.71
CA PHE A 200 -5.70 -0.87 13.82
C PHE A 200 -4.80 -1.83 14.60
N GLY A 201 -5.13 -3.11 14.60
CA GLY A 201 -4.30 -4.14 15.22
C GLY A 201 -3.22 -4.72 14.29
N LYS A 202 -3.23 -4.36 13.00
CA LYS A 202 -2.38 -4.93 11.95
C LYS A 202 -1.81 -3.83 11.07
N ILE A 203 -0.50 -3.83 10.86
CA ILE A 203 0.21 -2.78 10.13
C ILE A 203 1.12 -3.42 9.10
N ALA A 204 1.04 -2.98 7.83
CA ALA A 204 2.04 -3.30 6.81
C ALA A 204 2.67 -2.01 6.26
N ALA A 205 3.99 -1.91 6.41
CA ALA A 205 4.78 -0.75 6.04
C ALA A 205 5.90 -1.15 5.08
N LEU A 206 5.62 -1.06 3.76
CA LEU A 206 6.53 -1.53 2.73
C LEU A 206 7.48 -0.41 2.29
N SER A 207 8.76 -0.74 2.17
CA SER A 207 9.77 0.20 1.64
C SER A 207 9.66 1.59 2.30
N THR A 208 9.54 1.61 3.62
CA THR A 208 9.28 2.83 4.40
C THR A 208 10.29 3.92 4.09
N SER A 209 9.82 5.13 3.76
CA SER A 209 10.68 6.32 3.61
C SER A 209 11.22 6.79 4.97
N ALA A 210 11.95 5.90 5.66
CA ALA A 210 12.41 6.10 7.03
C ALA A 210 13.32 7.30 7.22
N ARG A 211 14.01 7.73 6.16
CA ARG A 211 14.98 8.85 6.19
C ARG A 211 14.34 10.25 6.17
N TRP A 212 13.01 10.33 5.96
CA TRP A 212 12.33 11.62 5.96
C TRP A 212 12.54 12.36 7.28
N ASP A 213 12.81 13.68 7.19
CA ASP A 213 12.94 14.60 8.31
C ASP A 213 13.83 14.03 9.44
N ASP A 214 15.06 13.70 9.09
CA ASP A 214 16.05 13.13 10.01
C ASP A 214 15.49 11.89 10.76
N GLU A 215 14.92 10.96 10.01
CA GLU A 215 14.36 9.69 10.51
C GLU A 215 13.23 9.87 11.53
N GLN A 216 12.39 10.85 11.31
CA GLN A 216 11.30 11.20 12.23
C GLN A 216 10.45 9.99 12.62
N ILE A 217 10.10 9.11 11.67
CA ILE A 217 9.25 7.94 11.97
C ILE A 217 9.98 6.90 12.84
N VAL A 218 11.30 6.75 12.70
CA VAL A 218 12.12 5.88 13.56
C VAL A 218 12.18 6.46 14.99
N ARG A 219 12.42 7.78 15.10
CA ARG A 219 12.40 8.48 16.40
C ARG A 219 11.02 8.41 17.05
N PHE A 220 9.96 8.51 16.28
CA PHE A 220 8.59 8.35 16.79
C PHE A 220 8.38 6.97 17.42
N VAL A 221 8.77 5.88 16.73
CA VAL A 221 8.67 4.52 17.27
C VAL A 221 9.50 4.38 18.55
N ALA A 222 10.74 4.87 18.55
CA ALA A 222 11.60 4.84 19.72
C ALA A 222 11.04 5.62 20.92
N ALA A 223 10.27 6.68 20.67
CA ALA A 223 9.68 7.54 21.70
C ALA A 223 8.31 7.07 22.22
N LEU A 224 7.72 6.00 21.66
CA LEU A 224 6.44 5.48 22.14
C LEU A 224 6.48 5.21 23.66
N PRO A 225 5.43 5.54 24.42
CA PRO A 225 5.41 5.31 25.87
C PRO A 225 5.37 3.84 26.25
N GLY A 226 4.92 2.98 25.34
CA GLY A 226 4.87 1.53 25.45
C GLY A 226 4.64 0.91 24.08
N ARG A 227 4.78 -0.42 24.01
CA ARG A 227 4.48 -1.18 22.79
C ARG A 227 2.95 -1.40 22.70
N PRO A 228 2.27 -0.89 21.64
CA PRO A 228 0.90 -1.33 21.36
C PRO A 228 0.87 -2.81 20.94
N GLU A 229 -0.21 -3.51 21.25
CA GLU A 229 -0.41 -4.90 20.80
C GLU A 229 -0.79 -4.95 19.33
N THR A 230 0.15 -4.75 18.42
CA THR A 230 -0.07 -4.77 16.97
C THR A 230 0.83 -5.79 16.30
N LEU A 231 0.33 -6.40 15.22
CA LEU A 231 1.18 -7.11 14.25
C LEU A 231 1.78 -6.08 13.31
N VAL A 232 3.08 -6.17 13.06
CA VAL A 232 3.79 -5.25 12.17
C VAL A 232 4.58 -6.03 11.12
N TRP A 233 4.29 -5.74 9.86
CA TRP A 233 5.15 -6.09 8.74
C TRP A 233 5.94 -4.86 8.30
N THR A 234 7.24 -4.98 8.14
CA THR A 234 8.07 -3.97 7.50
C THR A 234 9.10 -4.61 6.57
N ASP A 235 9.38 -3.97 5.44
CA ASP A 235 10.29 -4.51 4.46
C ASP A 235 11.05 -3.43 3.68
N VAL A 236 11.99 -3.87 2.86
CA VAL A 236 12.69 -3.05 1.87
C VAL A 236 13.19 -3.92 0.73
N GLY A 237 13.25 -3.39 -0.49
CA GLY A 237 13.97 -4.01 -1.59
C GLY A 237 15.46 -3.66 -1.52
N THR A 238 16.37 -4.65 -1.65
CA THR A 238 17.81 -4.34 -1.63
C THR A 238 18.27 -3.52 -2.84
N GLY A 239 17.48 -3.55 -3.93
CA GLY A 239 17.67 -2.70 -5.11
C GLY A 239 17.27 -1.23 -4.92
N GLU A 240 16.68 -0.85 -3.78
CA GLU A 240 16.31 0.54 -3.48
C GLU A 240 17.49 1.42 -3.05
N GLY A 241 18.65 0.80 -2.87
CA GLY A 241 19.90 1.44 -2.52
C GLY A 241 20.22 1.41 -1.01
N PRO A 242 21.51 1.57 -0.67
CA PRO A 242 22.00 1.31 0.67
C PRO A 242 21.34 2.18 1.75
N GLY A 243 21.04 3.42 1.45
CA GLY A 243 20.39 4.32 2.42
C GLY A 243 18.95 3.91 2.80
N GLN A 244 18.18 3.32 1.86
CA GLN A 244 16.85 2.80 2.15
C GLN A 244 16.95 1.55 3.01
N VAL A 245 17.86 0.63 2.67
CA VAL A 245 18.09 -0.60 3.43
C VAL A 245 18.52 -0.29 4.87
N GLU A 246 19.45 0.63 5.05
CA GLU A 246 19.86 1.07 6.38
C GLU A 246 18.72 1.72 7.19
N GLY A 247 17.90 2.55 6.53
CA GLY A 247 16.70 3.13 7.16
C GLY A 247 15.71 2.08 7.62
N ALA A 248 15.47 1.05 6.81
CA ALA A 248 14.60 -0.07 7.14
C ALA A 248 15.16 -0.92 8.31
N ARG A 249 16.47 -1.15 8.34
CA ARG A 249 17.14 -1.83 9.46
C ARG A 249 16.96 -1.06 10.76
N ARG A 250 17.17 0.27 10.74
CA ARG A 250 16.95 1.12 11.92
C ARG A 250 15.49 1.12 12.37
N MET A 251 14.53 1.06 11.45
CA MET A 251 13.11 0.91 11.80
C MET A 251 12.86 -0.43 12.50
N ARG A 252 13.35 -1.55 11.94
CA ARG A 252 13.28 -2.86 12.59
C ARG A 252 13.89 -2.82 13.99
N ASP A 253 15.10 -2.27 14.13
CA ASP A 253 15.82 -2.20 15.41
C ASP A 253 15.05 -1.35 16.45
N ALA A 254 14.40 -0.28 16.02
CA ALA A 254 13.55 0.54 16.89
C ALA A 254 12.29 -0.21 17.35
N LEU A 255 11.65 -0.97 16.47
CA LEU A 255 10.50 -1.82 16.81
C LEU A 255 10.92 -2.92 17.80
N VAL A 256 12.03 -3.63 17.55
CA VAL A 256 12.55 -4.67 18.44
C VAL A 256 12.94 -4.08 19.81
N ALA A 257 13.63 -2.94 19.84
CA ALA A 257 13.98 -2.26 21.08
C ALA A 257 12.74 -1.83 21.89
N LYS A 258 11.61 -1.60 21.24
CA LYS A 258 10.33 -1.27 21.88
C LYS A 258 9.55 -2.52 22.35
N GLY A 259 9.98 -3.73 21.96
CA GLY A 259 9.44 -4.99 22.45
C GLY A 259 8.62 -5.81 21.44
N TRP A 260 8.63 -5.44 20.14
CA TRP A 260 8.15 -6.38 19.11
C TRP A 260 9.16 -7.49 18.89
N GLU A 261 8.68 -8.70 18.63
CA GLU A 261 9.49 -9.90 18.45
C GLU A 261 9.40 -10.42 17.02
N GLU A 262 10.55 -10.46 16.32
CA GLU A 262 10.62 -11.04 14.97
C GLU A 262 10.15 -12.49 14.97
N GLY A 263 9.31 -12.86 13.98
CA GLY A 263 8.70 -14.19 13.86
C GLY A 263 7.45 -14.41 14.72
N ARG A 264 7.08 -13.48 15.61
CA ARG A 264 5.84 -13.55 16.39
C ARG A 264 4.85 -12.44 15.99
N ASP A 265 5.22 -11.20 16.21
CA ASP A 265 4.39 -10.04 15.97
C ASP A 265 5.07 -8.96 15.11
N LEU A 266 6.29 -9.23 14.70
CA LEU A 266 7.06 -8.45 13.73
C LEU A 266 7.59 -9.37 12.64
N VAL A 267 7.38 -8.97 11.39
CA VAL A 267 8.13 -9.50 10.24
C VAL A 267 8.97 -8.38 9.65
N TYR A 268 10.25 -8.64 9.48
CA TYR A 268 11.17 -7.81 8.71
C TYR A 268 11.73 -8.58 7.51
N LEU A 269 11.65 -8.00 6.30
CA LEU A 269 12.13 -8.63 5.08
C LEU A 269 13.01 -7.69 4.26
N GLU A 270 14.20 -8.15 3.85
CA GLU A 270 15.01 -7.55 2.79
C GLU A 270 14.80 -8.35 1.50
N ALA A 271 14.00 -7.82 0.57
CA ALA A 271 13.70 -8.47 -0.70
C ALA A 271 14.85 -8.28 -1.69
N GLU A 272 15.57 -9.36 -2.02
CA GLU A 272 16.79 -9.30 -2.81
C GLU A 272 16.56 -8.76 -4.22
N GLY A 273 17.32 -7.72 -4.57
CA GLY A 273 17.30 -7.06 -5.89
C GLY A 273 16.02 -6.27 -6.20
N GLU A 274 15.00 -6.31 -5.38
CA GLU A 274 13.71 -5.65 -5.66
C GLU A 274 13.83 -4.13 -5.57
N PRO A 275 13.28 -3.40 -6.57
CA PRO A 275 13.30 -1.94 -6.62
C PRO A 275 12.13 -1.31 -5.86
N HIS A 276 12.13 0.03 -5.75
CA HIS A 276 11.09 0.84 -5.10
C HIS A 276 9.92 1.13 -6.07
N ASN A 277 9.02 0.19 -6.24
CA ASN A 277 7.83 0.36 -7.08
C ASN A 277 6.73 -0.68 -6.80
N GLU A 278 5.55 -0.45 -7.38
CA GLU A 278 4.35 -1.25 -7.21
C GLU A 278 4.55 -2.72 -7.61
N VAL A 279 5.26 -3.01 -8.69
CA VAL A 279 5.54 -4.39 -9.15
C VAL A 279 6.37 -5.16 -8.13
N ALA A 280 7.31 -4.50 -7.45
CA ALA A 280 8.07 -5.12 -6.37
C ALA A 280 7.22 -5.32 -5.11
N TRP A 281 6.31 -4.40 -4.82
CA TRP A 281 5.39 -4.52 -3.67
C TRP A 281 4.32 -5.58 -3.91
N SER A 282 3.79 -5.73 -5.13
CA SER A 282 2.81 -6.77 -5.47
C SER A 282 3.35 -8.18 -5.21
N LYS A 283 4.63 -8.42 -5.49
CA LYS A 283 5.28 -9.72 -5.21
C LYS A 283 5.36 -10.07 -3.72
N ARG A 284 5.40 -9.06 -2.84
CA ARG A 284 5.50 -9.24 -1.39
C ARG A 284 4.13 -9.29 -0.70
N LEU A 285 3.10 -8.74 -1.35
CA LEU A 285 1.75 -8.67 -0.80
C LEU A 285 1.16 -10.01 -0.37
N PRO A 286 1.35 -11.14 -1.09
CA PRO A 286 0.86 -12.45 -0.64
C PRO A 286 1.35 -12.83 0.77
N ALA A 287 2.64 -12.71 1.04
CA ALA A 287 3.20 -13.03 2.36
C ALA A 287 2.71 -12.07 3.46
N ILE A 288 2.45 -10.81 3.11
CA ILE A 288 1.86 -9.83 4.03
C ILE A 288 0.43 -10.23 4.41
N LEU A 289 -0.39 -10.61 3.42
CA LEU A 289 -1.75 -11.05 3.68
C LEU A 289 -1.79 -12.31 4.53
N GLU A 290 -0.89 -13.26 4.30
CA GLU A 290 -0.77 -14.49 5.12
C GLU A 290 -0.37 -14.18 6.57
N PHE A 291 0.54 -13.25 6.78
CA PHE A 291 0.96 -12.84 8.11
C PHE A 291 -0.14 -12.09 8.87
N LEU A 292 -0.83 -11.18 8.19
CA LEU A 292 -1.83 -10.31 8.84
C LEU A 292 -3.21 -10.98 8.96
N PHE A 293 -3.58 -11.83 7.99
CA PHE A 293 -4.91 -12.47 7.91
C PHE A 293 -4.78 -13.97 7.62
N PRO A 294 -4.05 -14.73 8.45
CA PRO A 294 -3.89 -16.17 8.24
C PRO A 294 -5.25 -16.86 8.21
N SER A 295 -5.35 -17.96 7.45
CA SER A 295 -6.54 -18.80 7.50
C SER A 295 -6.77 -19.26 8.94
N ARG A 296 -7.96 -18.97 9.46
CA ARG A 296 -8.37 -19.55 10.74
C ARG A 296 -8.66 -21.02 10.46
N ALA A 297 -7.85 -21.92 11.00
CA ALA A 297 -8.25 -23.32 11.06
C ALA A 297 -9.65 -23.36 11.69
N GLU A 298 -10.61 -24.04 11.02
CA GLU A 298 -11.90 -24.32 11.65
C GLU A 298 -11.56 -24.92 13.02
N ALA A 299 -11.98 -24.25 14.09
CA ALA A 299 -11.86 -24.81 15.43
C ALA A 299 -12.63 -26.13 15.37
N SER A 300 -11.90 -27.24 15.35
CA SER A 300 -12.52 -28.55 15.53
C SER A 300 -13.42 -28.45 16.76
N PRO A 301 -14.68 -28.89 16.68
CA PRO A 301 -15.50 -28.99 17.88
C PRO A 301 -14.66 -29.72 18.93
N SER A 302 -14.46 -29.11 20.08
CA SER A 302 -13.78 -29.75 21.19
C SER A 302 -14.56 -31.04 21.51
N ASP A 303 -13.84 -32.17 21.54
CA ASP A 303 -14.36 -33.50 21.99
C ASP A 303 -14.77 -33.50 23.49
N ASP A 304 -15.22 -32.37 24.01
CA ASP A 304 -15.60 -32.22 25.43
C ASP A 304 -17.08 -32.46 25.71
N ASP A 305 -17.87 -32.94 24.73
CA ASP A 305 -19.28 -33.36 24.98
C ASP A 305 -19.51 -34.88 24.79
N VAL A 306 -18.58 -35.69 25.28
CA VAL A 306 -18.83 -37.13 25.49
C VAL A 306 -18.42 -37.50 26.91
N ASP A 307 -19.26 -37.16 27.89
CA ASP A 307 -19.45 -37.89 29.13
C ASP A 307 -20.66 -37.31 29.88
N ASP A 308 -21.83 -37.90 29.70
CA ASP A 308 -22.72 -38.51 30.71
C ASP A 308 -24.06 -38.94 30.05
#